data_934f6398896d0c4c66e330b210760b14
#
_entry.id   934f6398896d0c4c66e330b210760b14
#
_cell.length_a   1.000
_cell.length_b   1.000
_cell.length_c   1.000
_cell.angle_alpha   90.00
_cell.angle_beta   90.00
_cell.angle_gamma   90.00
#
_symmetry.space_group_name_H-M   'P 1'
#
loop_
_entity.id
_entity.type
_entity.pdbx_description
1 polymer ?
#
loop_
_entity_poly.entity_id
_entity_poly.type
_entity_poly.pdbx_seq_one_letter_code
_entity_poly.pdbx_strand_id
1 'polypeptide(L)'
;MGKALENKLKKRTALLDSAYELFTTMGFTKTTIRDIASKAGVAKGTFYLYFKDKSDIRDALIRSKASHVLQMACKSMDELKKHPDSEMDVADKFIFIIDYIVDYLARDILFVKFISKHLSWGMFANGQRTPREYYGLADEDDTSLIDFSDYIHKMLEADNVRIRDLDLLLFTLLELVSSVLYDLMLYEQPLPLEDFKPYLNHSIRLLVNDSVI
;
A
#
# COMPACT_ATOMS: atom_id res chain seq x y z
N MET A 1 7.54 -26.37 -6.62
CA MET A 1 7.75 -25.15 -7.42
C MET A 1 8.94 -25.39 -8.35
N GLY A 2 8.83 -25.21 -9.68
CA GLY A 2 9.92 -25.53 -10.61
C GLY A 2 11.08 -24.54 -10.49
N LYS A 3 12.34 -25.01 -10.57
CA LYS A 3 13.58 -24.20 -10.49
C LYS A 3 13.57 -22.97 -11.42
N ALA A 4 12.88 -23.07 -12.56
CA ALA A 4 12.71 -21.96 -13.51
C ALA A 4 11.84 -20.83 -12.94
N LEU A 5 10.72 -21.14 -12.27
CA LEU A 5 9.86 -20.16 -11.62
C LEU A 5 10.56 -19.48 -10.44
N GLU A 6 11.28 -20.24 -9.63
CA GLU A 6 12.08 -19.70 -8.54
C GLU A 6 13.15 -18.71 -9.04
N ASN A 7 13.85 -19.02 -10.13
CA ASN A 7 14.80 -18.11 -10.74
C ASN A 7 14.14 -16.85 -11.34
N LYS A 8 12.92 -16.99 -11.91
CA LYS A 8 12.14 -15.86 -12.41
C LYS A 8 11.80 -14.91 -11.26
N LEU A 9 11.27 -15.45 -10.15
CA LEU A 9 10.93 -14.67 -8.95
C LEU A 9 12.16 -13.98 -8.35
N LYS A 10 13.27 -14.69 -8.18
CA LYS A 10 14.52 -14.10 -7.66
C LYS A 10 15.00 -12.89 -8.48
N LYS A 11 14.96 -12.99 -9.82
CA LYS A 11 15.36 -11.87 -10.69
C LYS A 11 14.39 -10.70 -10.61
N ARG A 12 13.06 -10.97 -10.55
CA ARG A 12 12.04 -9.92 -10.38
C ARG A 12 12.24 -9.18 -9.05
N THR A 13 12.44 -9.90 -7.95
CA THR A 13 12.70 -9.31 -6.62
C THR A 13 13.99 -8.47 -6.64
N ALA A 14 15.10 -9.01 -7.19
CA ALA A 14 16.36 -8.26 -7.29
C ALA A 14 16.23 -6.96 -8.08
N LEU A 15 15.39 -6.92 -9.13
CA LEU A 15 15.09 -5.70 -9.89
C LEU A 15 14.28 -4.71 -9.05
N LEU A 16 13.27 -5.16 -8.31
CA LEU A 16 12.46 -4.31 -7.42
C LEU A 16 13.30 -3.72 -6.28
N ASP A 17 14.13 -4.52 -5.62
CA ASP A 17 15.00 -4.07 -4.53
C ASP A 17 16.02 -3.04 -5.03
N SER A 18 16.62 -3.29 -6.22
CA SER A 18 17.55 -2.37 -6.86
C SER A 18 16.88 -1.06 -7.27
N ALA A 19 15.65 -1.12 -7.78
CA ALA A 19 14.86 0.04 -8.13
C ALA A 19 14.51 0.87 -6.89
N TYR A 20 14.08 0.20 -5.79
CA TYR A 20 13.79 0.86 -4.52
C TYR A 20 14.98 1.67 -4.01
N GLU A 21 16.14 1.03 -3.90
CA GLU A 21 17.35 1.70 -3.41
C GLU A 21 17.76 2.89 -4.29
N LEU A 22 17.73 2.72 -5.62
CA LEU A 22 18.10 3.79 -6.55
C LEU A 22 17.07 4.94 -6.56
N PHE A 23 15.78 4.63 -6.51
CA PHE A 23 14.73 5.65 -6.48
C PHE A 23 14.73 6.45 -5.17
N THR A 24 15.03 5.81 -4.06
CA THR A 24 15.10 6.49 -2.75
C THR A 24 16.38 7.28 -2.53
N THR A 25 17.51 6.87 -3.14
CA THR A 25 18.81 7.55 -2.97
C THR A 25 19.09 8.58 -4.04
N MET A 26 18.88 8.25 -5.32
CA MET A 26 19.16 9.13 -6.48
C MET A 26 17.93 9.88 -6.99
N GLY A 27 16.74 9.41 -6.65
CA GLY A 27 15.45 9.87 -7.15
C GLY A 27 15.05 9.23 -8.49
N PHE A 28 13.72 9.17 -8.70
CA PHE A 28 13.14 8.54 -9.89
C PHE A 28 13.67 9.09 -11.20
N THR A 29 13.77 10.42 -11.32
CA THR A 29 14.17 11.09 -12.58
C THR A 29 15.60 10.73 -13.00
N LYS A 30 16.54 10.71 -12.06
CA LYS A 30 17.97 10.47 -12.32
C LYS A 30 18.30 8.99 -12.51
N THR A 31 17.49 8.08 -12.02
CA THR A 31 17.70 6.63 -12.15
C THR A 31 17.37 6.17 -13.57
N THR A 32 18.22 5.35 -14.18
CA THR A 32 17.98 4.73 -15.48
C THR A 32 17.71 3.23 -15.37
N ILE A 33 17.04 2.65 -16.38
CA ILE A 33 16.85 1.19 -16.47
C ILE A 33 18.19 0.45 -16.48
N ARG A 34 19.25 1.05 -17.04
CA ARG A 34 20.59 0.47 -17.04
C ARG A 34 21.15 0.38 -15.61
N ASP A 35 20.96 1.42 -14.81
CA ASP A 35 21.41 1.43 -13.42
C ASP A 35 20.70 0.34 -12.60
N ILE A 36 19.37 0.22 -12.75
CA ILE A 36 18.56 -0.80 -12.08
C ILE A 36 19.03 -2.21 -12.47
N ALA A 37 19.15 -2.50 -13.77
CA ALA A 37 19.58 -3.80 -14.26
C ALA A 37 21.01 -4.14 -13.80
N SER A 38 21.94 -3.17 -13.88
CA SER A 38 23.33 -3.33 -13.44
C SER A 38 23.41 -3.65 -11.96
N LYS A 39 22.65 -2.92 -11.12
CA LYS A 39 22.62 -3.14 -9.67
C LYS A 39 21.98 -4.49 -9.30
N ALA A 40 20.95 -4.90 -10.04
CA ALA A 40 20.30 -6.21 -9.88
C ALA A 40 21.15 -7.39 -10.41
N GLY A 41 22.32 -7.13 -11.00
CA GLY A 41 23.19 -8.17 -11.55
C GLY A 41 22.62 -8.85 -12.80
N VAL A 42 21.77 -8.16 -13.58
CA VAL A 42 21.15 -8.70 -14.80
C VAL A 42 21.45 -7.83 -16.03
N ALA A 43 21.36 -8.43 -17.22
CA ALA A 43 21.46 -7.67 -18.46
C ALA A 43 20.26 -6.73 -18.63
N LYS A 44 20.45 -5.56 -19.29
CA LYS A 44 19.37 -4.61 -19.59
C LYS A 44 18.18 -5.28 -20.31
N GLY A 45 18.45 -6.22 -21.23
CA GLY A 45 17.40 -6.99 -21.90
C GLY A 45 16.54 -7.84 -20.96
N THR A 46 17.15 -8.32 -19.85
CA THR A 46 16.43 -9.09 -18.83
C THR A 46 15.41 -8.22 -18.10
N PHE A 47 15.66 -6.93 -17.89
CA PHE A 47 14.70 -6.01 -17.30
C PHE A 47 13.37 -6.03 -18.08
N TYR A 48 13.42 -5.96 -19.40
CA TYR A 48 12.25 -5.91 -20.26
C TYR A 48 11.44 -7.22 -20.33
N LEU A 49 11.95 -8.31 -19.76
CA LEU A 49 11.18 -9.54 -19.56
C LEU A 49 10.23 -9.44 -18.37
N TYR A 50 10.42 -8.47 -17.47
CA TYR A 50 9.65 -8.30 -16.22
C TYR A 50 8.87 -7.00 -16.18
N PHE A 51 9.41 -5.94 -16.76
CA PHE A 51 8.83 -4.59 -16.67
C PHE A 51 8.93 -3.89 -18.02
N LYS A 52 7.85 -3.24 -18.42
CA LYS A 52 7.74 -2.51 -19.68
C LYS A 52 8.68 -1.30 -19.75
N ASP A 53 8.73 -0.55 -18.67
CA ASP A 53 9.53 0.67 -18.56
C ASP A 53 9.81 1.00 -17.07
N LYS A 54 10.44 2.17 -16.86
CA LYS A 54 10.80 2.65 -15.52
C LYS A 54 9.57 2.99 -14.67
N SER A 55 8.47 3.41 -15.27
CA SER A 55 7.22 3.67 -14.57
C SER A 55 6.55 2.37 -14.12
N ASP A 56 6.58 1.35 -14.96
CA ASP A 56 6.01 0.03 -14.64
C ASP A 56 6.68 -0.62 -13.41
N ILE A 57 8.02 -0.62 -13.34
CA ILE A 57 8.72 -1.12 -12.14
C ILE A 57 8.46 -0.25 -10.91
N ARG A 58 8.33 1.08 -11.05
CA ARG A 58 7.93 1.96 -9.94
C ARG A 58 6.56 1.58 -9.40
N ASP A 59 5.59 1.41 -10.30
CA ASP A 59 4.22 1.10 -9.93
C ASP A 59 4.13 -0.31 -9.31
N ALA A 60 4.87 -1.28 -9.86
CA ALA A 60 5.00 -2.61 -9.26
C ALA A 60 5.65 -2.57 -7.86
N LEU A 61 6.64 -1.71 -7.65
CA LEU A 61 7.28 -1.51 -6.35
C LEU A 61 6.29 -0.94 -5.33
N ILE A 62 5.54 0.10 -5.71
CA ILE A 62 4.53 0.71 -4.84
C ILE A 62 3.46 -0.33 -4.47
N ARG A 63 2.95 -1.07 -5.46
CA ARG A 63 1.96 -2.14 -5.22
C ARG A 63 2.50 -3.21 -4.26
N SER A 64 3.69 -3.73 -4.51
CA SER A 64 4.31 -4.76 -3.67
C SER A 64 4.48 -4.31 -2.22
N LYS A 65 4.95 -3.08 -2.00
CA LYS A 65 5.09 -2.50 -0.66
C LYS A 65 3.73 -2.27 0.01
N ALA A 66 2.75 -1.70 -0.71
CA ALA A 66 1.42 -1.47 -0.19
C ALA A 66 0.73 -2.78 0.21
N SER A 67 0.77 -3.80 -0.66
CA SER A 67 0.22 -5.11 -0.35
C SER A 67 0.86 -5.75 0.87
N HIS A 68 2.18 -5.65 1.01
CA HIS A 68 2.88 -6.17 2.19
C HIS A 68 2.41 -5.48 3.48
N VAL A 69 2.29 -4.15 3.48
CA VAL A 69 1.82 -3.39 4.65
C VAL A 69 0.39 -3.74 5.01
N LEU A 70 -0.50 -3.80 4.00
CA LEU A 70 -1.90 -4.19 4.19
C LEU A 70 -2.02 -5.61 4.76
N GLN A 71 -1.25 -6.56 4.21
CA GLN A 71 -1.21 -7.94 4.72
C GLN A 71 -0.78 -8.00 6.19
N MET A 72 0.25 -7.23 6.55
CA MET A 72 0.71 -7.17 7.93
C MET A 72 -0.32 -6.52 8.86
N ALA A 73 -1.01 -5.45 8.41
CA ALA A 73 -2.09 -4.81 9.16
C ALA A 73 -3.27 -5.78 9.41
N CYS A 74 -3.72 -6.47 8.34
CA CYS A 74 -4.79 -7.47 8.45
C CYS A 74 -4.42 -8.61 9.41
N LYS A 75 -3.20 -9.13 9.30
CA LYS A 75 -2.69 -10.19 10.19
C LYS A 75 -2.62 -9.72 11.64
N SER A 76 -2.18 -8.49 11.88
CA SER A 76 -2.13 -7.89 13.21
C SER A 76 -3.55 -7.71 13.79
N MET A 77 -4.52 -7.32 12.96
CA MET A 77 -5.93 -7.26 13.34
C MET A 77 -6.48 -8.64 13.73
N ASP A 78 -6.18 -9.68 12.96
CA ASP A 78 -6.65 -11.03 13.24
C ASP A 78 -6.05 -11.60 14.54
N GLU A 79 -4.79 -11.26 14.85
CA GLU A 79 -4.18 -11.61 16.14
C GLU A 79 -4.89 -10.89 17.30
N LEU A 80 -5.22 -9.60 17.14
CA LEU A 80 -5.91 -8.82 18.16
C LEU A 80 -7.30 -9.40 18.49
N LYS A 81 -8.04 -9.85 17.46
CA LYS A 81 -9.37 -10.48 17.62
C LYS A 81 -9.35 -11.76 18.47
N LYS A 82 -8.22 -12.40 18.68
CA LYS A 82 -8.08 -13.60 19.53
C LYS A 82 -8.14 -13.27 21.03
N HIS A 83 -8.03 -12.00 21.40
CA HIS A 83 -8.12 -11.56 22.79
C HIS A 83 -9.57 -11.27 23.19
N PRO A 84 -10.09 -11.86 24.30
CA PRO A 84 -11.52 -11.77 24.67
C PRO A 84 -12.02 -10.34 24.95
N ASP A 85 -11.12 -9.44 25.33
CA ASP A 85 -11.44 -8.06 25.71
C ASP A 85 -11.35 -7.06 24.55
N SER A 86 -11.18 -7.53 23.32
CA SER A 86 -11.01 -6.67 22.13
C SER A 86 -12.35 -6.46 21.40
N GLU A 87 -13.38 -5.98 22.08
CA GLU A 87 -14.58 -5.48 21.39
C GLU A 87 -14.21 -4.21 20.62
N MET A 88 -14.20 -4.32 19.29
CA MET A 88 -13.95 -3.21 18.37
C MET A 88 -15.15 -3.03 17.46
N ASP A 89 -15.66 -1.79 17.39
CA ASP A 89 -16.65 -1.44 16.37
C ASP A 89 -15.98 -1.36 14.96
N VAL A 90 -16.80 -1.18 13.95
CA VAL A 90 -16.29 -1.12 12.57
C VAL A 90 -15.31 0.06 12.37
N ALA A 91 -15.60 1.21 12.97
CA ALA A 91 -14.73 2.38 12.89
C ALA A 91 -13.38 2.14 13.59
N ASP A 92 -13.38 1.44 14.74
CA ASP A 92 -12.14 1.03 15.43
C ASP A 92 -11.27 0.13 14.56
N LYS A 93 -11.88 -0.79 13.82
CA LYS A 93 -11.16 -1.68 12.90
C LYS A 93 -10.51 -0.92 11.75
N PHE A 94 -11.22 0.04 11.15
CA PHE A 94 -10.64 0.93 10.12
C PHE A 94 -9.50 1.77 10.68
N ILE A 95 -9.69 2.37 11.86
CA ILE A 95 -8.67 3.16 12.55
C ILE A 95 -7.43 2.32 12.82
N PHE A 96 -7.60 1.10 13.36
CA PHE A 96 -6.48 0.20 13.63
C PHE A 96 -5.66 -0.12 12.38
N ILE A 97 -6.33 -0.45 11.27
CA ILE A 97 -5.65 -0.74 10.00
C ILE A 97 -4.88 0.48 9.50
N ILE A 98 -5.51 1.67 9.57
CA ILE A 98 -4.89 2.91 9.12
C ILE A 98 -3.72 3.30 10.03
N ASP A 99 -3.88 3.24 11.35
CA ASP A 99 -2.79 3.51 12.29
C ASP A 99 -1.60 2.57 12.08
N TYR A 100 -1.86 1.28 11.81
CA TYR A 100 -0.80 0.33 11.49
C TYR A 100 -0.02 0.74 10.23
N ILE A 101 -0.74 1.16 9.17
CA ILE A 101 -0.14 1.64 7.92
C ILE A 101 0.68 2.90 8.18
N VAL A 102 0.13 3.86 8.92
CA VAL A 102 0.78 5.11 9.29
C VAL A 102 2.08 4.86 10.04
N ASP A 103 2.03 4.01 11.07
CA ASP A 103 3.20 3.66 11.88
C ASP A 103 4.27 2.90 11.09
N TYR A 104 3.85 2.06 10.16
CA TYR A 104 4.78 1.38 9.26
C TYR A 104 5.49 2.38 8.35
N LEU A 105 4.74 3.29 7.73
CA LEU A 105 5.28 4.32 6.83
C LEU A 105 6.19 5.30 7.56
N ALA A 106 5.88 5.66 8.80
CA ALA A 106 6.72 6.54 9.63
C ALA A 106 8.13 5.98 9.87
N ARG A 107 8.31 4.66 9.78
CA ARG A 107 9.63 4.00 9.89
C ARG A 107 10.46 4.03 8.61
N ASP A 108 9.83 4.32 7.46
CA ASP A 108 10.48 4.36 6.14
C ASP A 108 10.23 5.70 5.43
N ILE A 109 10.80 6.77 5.97
CA ILE A 109 10.67 8.14 5.43
C ILE A 109 11.15 8.25 3.99
N LEU A 110 12.12 7.42 3.58
CA LEU A 110 12.58 7.42 2.18
C LEU A 110 11.50 6.88 1.25
N PHE A 111 10.76 5.87 1.70
CA PHE A 111 9.62 5.37 0.97
C PHE A 111 8.47 6.40 0.92
N VAL A 112 8.16 7.07 2.03
CA VAL A 112 7.17 8.16 2.06
C VAL A 112 7.53 9.25 1.05
N LYS A 113 8.78 9.72 1.02
CA LYS A 113 9.26 10.68 0.01
C LYS A 113 9.12 10.17 -1.42
N PHE A 114 9.33 8.88 -1.63
CA PHE A 114 9.22 8.26 -2.94
C PHE A 114 7.77 8.18 -3.42
N ILE A 115 6.84 7.74 -2.55
CA ILE A 115 5.43 7.54 -2.92
C ILE A 115 4.62 8.84 -2.97
N SER A 116 4.99 9.87 -2.21
CA SER A 116 4.19 11.05 -1.90
C SER A 116 3.65 11.83 -3.10
N LYS A 117 4.35 11.79 -4.23
CA LYS A 117 3.89 12.43 -5.48
C LYS A 117 3.14 11.49 -6.42
N HIS A 118 3.01 10.23 -6.04
CA HIS A 118 2.57 9.17 -6.95
C HIS A 118 1.51 8.24 -6.36
N LEU A 119 1.11 8.41 -5.08
CA LEU A 119 0.15 7.52 -4.45
C LEU A 119 -1.20 7.61 -5.15
N SER A 120 -1.75 8.80 -5.28
CA SER A 120 -3.02 9.02 -5.98
C SER A 120 -2.92 8.77 -7.48
N TRP A 121 -1.81 9.18 -8.12
CA TRP A 121 -1.60 8.97 -9.55
C TRP A 121 -1.39 7.50 -9.93
N GLY A 122 -0.59 6.77 -9.16
CA GLY A 122 -0.33 5.34 -9.43
C GLY A 122 -1.58 4.48 -9.25
N MET A 123 -2.48 4.92 -8.40
CA MET A 123 -3.71 4.20 -8.07
C MET A 123 -4.87 4.59 -9.01
N PHE A 124 -4.96 5.82 -9.55
CA PHE A 124 -6.08 6.31 -10.36
C PHE A 124 -5.78 6.62 -11.84
N ALA A 125 -4.51 6.56 -12.26
CA ALA A 125 -4.08 7.02 -13.58
C ALA A 125 -4.71 6.30 -14.80
N ASN A 126 -5.47 5.22 -14.60
CA ASN A 126 -6.14 4.50 -15.69
C ASN A 126 -7.62 4.25 -15.36
N GLY A 127 -8.46 5.25 -15.50
CA GLY A 127 -9.89 5.30 -15.22
C GLY A 127 -10.81 4.21 -15.83
N GLN A 128 -10.32 3.00 -15.99
CA GLN A 128 -11.05 1.82 -16.47
C GLN A 128 -10.72 0.54 -15.70
N ARG A 129 -10.09 0.63 -14.51
CA ARG A 129 -9.76 -0.58 -13.74
C ARG A 129 -10.81 -0.81 -12.65
N THR A 130 -11.25 -2.05 -12.53
CA THR A 130 -12.04 -2.49 -11.38
C THR A 130 -11.23 -2.30 -10.09
N PRO A 131 -11.86 -2.21 -8.91
CA PRO A 131 -11.13 -2.18 -7.63
C PRO A 131 -10.07 -3.28 -7.52
N ARG A 132 -10.35 -4.44 -8.06
CA ARG A 132 -9.44 -5.60 -8.10
C ARG A 132 -8.19 -5.34 -8.95
N GLU A 133 -8.34 -4.71 -10.12
CA GLU A 133 -7.21 -4.29 -10.97
C GLU A 133 -6.51 -3.06 -10.41
N TYR A 134 -7.24 -2.25 -9.65
CA TYR A 134 -6.79 -1.03 -9.01
C TYR A 134 -5.75 -1.29 -7.90
N TYR A 135 -6.01 -2.27 -7.03
CA TYR A 135 -5.09 -2.65 -5.95
C TYR A 135 -3.92 -3.53 -6.43
N GLY A 136 -3.76 -3.72 -7.74
CA GLY A 136 -2.63 -4.45 -8.32
C GLY A 136 -2.71 -5.97 -8.17
N LEU A 137 -3.91 -6.50 -7.98
CA LEU A 137 -4.19 -7.91 -7.72
C LEU A 137 -4.31 -8.73 -9.01
N ALA A 138 -3.96 -8.16 -10.17
CA ALA A 138 -4.10 -8.79 -11.47
C ALA A 138 -2.87 -9.58 -11.94
N ASP A 139 -1.77 -9.60 -11.18
CA ASP A 139 -0.65 -10.48 -11.50
C ASP A 139 -0.99 -11.90 -11.05
N GLU A 140 -1.37 -12.76 -12.00
CA GLU A 140 -1.72 -14.17 -11.79
C GLU A 140 -0.63 -15.01 -11.09
N ASP A 141 0.60 -14.49 -11.00
CA ASP A 141 1.76 -15.16 -10.40
C ASP A 141 1.98 -14.82 -8.90
N ASP A 142 1.23 -13.85 -8.32
CA ASP A 142 1.42 -13.45 -6.91
C ASP A 142 0.23 -13.86 -6.03
N THR A 143 0.15 -15.15 -5.74
CA THR A 143 -0.87 -15.75 -4.86
C THR A 143 -0.70 -15.36 -3.37
N SER A 144 0.28 -14.53 -3.03
CA SER A 144 0.57 -14.10 -1.65
C SER A 144 -0.17 -12.82 -1.25
N LEU A 145 -0.80 -12.12 -2.20
CA LEU A 145 -1.49 -10.87 -1.94
C LEU A 145 -2.88 -11.16 -1.36
N ILE A 146 -3.08 -10.79 -0.10
CA ILE A 146 -4.44 -10.64 0.43
C ILE A 146 -5.13 -9.58 -0.42
N ASP A 147 -6.25 -9.93 -1.04
CA ASP A 147 -7.15 -8.95 -1.60
C ASP A 147 -7.69 -8.11 -0.44
N PHE A 148 -7.19 -6.89 -0.31
CA PHE A 148 -7.57 -6.00 0.77
C PHE A 148 -9.07 -5.71 0.75
N SER A 149 -9.64 -5.56 -0.44
CA SER A 149 -11.08 -5.38 -0.60
C SER A 149 -11.84 -6.61 -0.11
N ASP A 150 -11.41 -7.81 -0.51
CA ASP A 150 -12.00 -9.07 -0.02
C ASP A 150 -11.85 -9.22 1.50
N TYR A 151 -10.74 -8.80 2.09
CA TYR A 151 -10.56 -8.80 3.53
C TYR A 151 -11.55 -7.88 4.24
N ILE A 152 -11.70 -6.64 3.75
CA ILE A 152 -12.65 -5.68 4.32
C ILE A 152 -14.09 -6.18 4.16
N HIS A 153 -14.46 -6.73 3.00
CA HIS A 153 -15.78 -7.32 2.81
C HIS A 153 -16.07 -8.43 3.83
N LYS A 154 -15.16 -9.38 4.02
CA LYS A 154 -15.31 -10.45 5.02
C LYS A 154 -15.38 -9.91 6.46
N MET A 155 -14.63 -8.87 6.76
CA MET A 155 -14.64 -8.20 8.06
C MET A 155 -16.02 -7.58 8.33
N LEU A 156 -16.59 -6.87 7.35
CA LEU A 156 -17.92 -6.27 7.45
C LEU A 156 -19.05 -7.32 7.52
N GLU A 157 -18.95 -8.38 6.72
CA GLU A 157 -19.89 -9.51 6.77
C GLU A 157 -19.90 -10.19 8.15
N ALA A 158 -18.73 -10.40 8.75
CA ALA A 158 -18.59 -11.00 10.06
C ALA A 158 -19.25 -10.15 11.17
N ASP A 159 -19.23 -8.83 11.02
CA ASP A 159 -19.86 -7.88 11.94
C ASP A 159 -21.34 -7.63 11.60
N ASN A 160 -21.85 -8.22 10.51
CA ASN A 160 -23.19 -7.94 9.97
C ASN A 160 -23.43 -6.43 9.69
N VAL A 161 -22.40 -5.74 9.21
CA VAL A 161 -22.42 -4.32 8.88
C VAL A 161 -22.41 -4.12 7.38
N ARG A 162 -23.20 -3.16 6.91
CA ARG A 162 -23.20 -2.72 5.50
C ARG A 162 -22.71 -1.29 5.39
N ILE A 163 -21.88 -1.05 4.39
CA ILE A 163 -21.38 0.28 4.01
C ILE A 163 -22.09 0.69 2.72
N ARG A 164 -22.58 1.91 2.64
CA ARG A 164 -23.36 2.46 1.50
C ARG A 164 -22.61 2.34 0.18
N ASP A 165 -21.33 2.71 0.17
CA ASP A 165 -20.43 2.60 -0.97
C ASP A 165 -19.00 2.39 -0.43
N LEU A 166 -18.60 1.12 -0.31
CA LEU A 166 -17.31 0.77 0.27
C LEU A 166 -16.14 1.30 -0.55
N ASP A 167 -16.25 1.26 -1.89
CA ASP A 167 -15.16 1.70 -2.76
C ASP A 167 -14.91 3.21 -2.61
N LEU A 168 -15.97 4.02 -2.54
CA LEU A 168 -15.86 5.45 -2.29
C LEU A 168 -15.33 5.76 -0.88
N LEU A 169 -15.74 5.01 0.13
CA LEU A 169 -15.20 5.15 1.48
C LEU A 169 -13.70 4.84 1.51
N LEU A 170 -13.28 3.69 0.96
CA LEU A 170 -11.87 3.30 0.90
C LEU A 170 -11.03 4.32 0.13
N PHE A 171 -11.55 4.82 -1.00
CA PHE A 171 -10.92 5.89 -1.76
C PHE A 171 -10.74 7.16 -0.92
N THR A 172 -11.82 7.61 -0.26
CA THR A 172 -11.80 8.85 0.54
C THR A 172 -10.83 8.74 1.70
N LEU A 173 -10.81 7.61 2.41
CA LEU A 173 -9.86 7.34 3.49
C LEU A 173 -8.41 7.33 2.99
N LEU A 174 -8.15 6.72 1.84
CA LEU A 174 -6.82 6.70 1.25
C LEU A 174 -6.33 8.11 0.89
N GLU A 175 -7.15 8.91 0.23
CA GLU A 175 -6.80 10.29 -0.14
C GLU A 175 -6.58 11.17 1.11
N LEU A 176 -7.46 11.06 2.11
CA LEU A 176 -7.31 11.76 3.37
C LEU A 176 -5.97 11.43 4.03
N VAL A 177 -5.69 10.14 4.19
CA VAL A 177 -4.48 9.67 4.88
C VAL A 177 -3.22 10.03 4.08
N SER A 178 -3.19 9.77 2.78
CA SER A 178 -2.01 10.01 1.94
C SER A 178 -1.65 11.49 1.81
N SER A 179 -2.65 12.37 1.71
CA SER A 179 -2.44 13.81 1.62
C SER A 179 -1.86 14.38 2.91
N VAL A 180 -2.40 13.94 4.04
CA VAL A 180 -1.99 14.46 5.36
C VAL A 180 -0.63 13.91 5.79
N LEU A 181 -0.39 12.61 5.57
CA LEU A 181 0.83 11.94 6.04
C LEU A 181 2.11 12.54 5.47
N TYR A 182 2.09 13.03 4.24
CA TYR A 182 3.27 13.60 3.61
C TYR A 182 3.82 14.78 4.40
N ASP A 183 2.97 15.75 4.70
CA ASP A 183 3.39 16.96 5.40
C ASP A 183 3.70 16.69 6.87
N LEU A 184 2.94 15.81 7.53
CA LEU A 184 3.19 15.41 8.90
C LEU A 184 4.51 14.65 9.07
N MET A 185 4.78 13.66 8.21
CA MET A 185 5.97 12.82 8.35
C MET A 185 7.27 13.50 7.91
N LEU A 186 7.20 14.45 6.99
CA LEU A 186 8.40 15.09 6.45
C LEU A 186 8.70 16.45 7.04
N TYR A 187 7.68 17.17 7.47
CA TYR A 187 7.81 18.57 7.90
C TYR A 187 7.22 18.84 9.29
N GLU A 188 6.59 17.82 9.91
CA GLU A 188 5.88 17.94 11.19
C GLU A 188 4.83 19.08 11.17
N GLN A 189 4.15 19.25 10.02
CA GLN A 189 3.19 20.32 9.82
C GLN A 189 1.78 19.77 9.54
N PRO A 190 0.74 20.39 10.13
CA PRO A 190 0.76 21.54 11.04
C PRO A 190 1.23 21.20 12.47
N LEU A 191 1.32 19.92 12.82
CA LEU A 191 1.72 19.38 14.11
C LEU A 191 2.57 18.12 13.90
N PRO A 192 3.30 17.63 14.91
CA PRO A 192 3.87 16.29 14.91
C PRO A 192 2.81 15.21 14.68
N LEU A 193 3.19 14.11 14.03
CA LEU A 193 2.27 13.02 13.67
C LEU A 193 1.48 12.50 14.90
N GLU A 194 2.15 12.29 16.02
CA GLU A 194 1.52 11.76 17.24
C GLU A 194 0.43 12.68 17.80
N ASP A 195 0.62 14.00 17.68
CA ASP A 195 -0.36 14.99 18.11
C ASP A 195 -1.53 15.10 17.14
N PHE A 196 -1.32 14.76 15.87
CA PHE A 196 -2.35 14.78 14.84
C PHE A 196 -3.20 13.51 14.78
N LYS A 197 -2.64 12.34 15.15
CA LYS A 197 -3.35 11.05 15.12
C LYS A 197 -4.75 11.07 15.75
N PRO A 198 -4.97 11.67 16.95
CA PRO A 198 -6.31 11.70 17.55
C PRO A 198 -7.34 12.41 16.66
N TYR A 199 -6.92 13.49 15.97
CA TYR A 199 -7.80 14.21 15.04
C TYR A 199 -8.07 13.39 13.77
N LEU A 200 -7.06 12.74 13.22
CA LEU A 200 -7.20 11.84 12.07
C LEU A 200 -8.16 10.69 12.40
N ASN A 201 -7.96 10.03 13.54
CA ASN A 201 -8.78 8.91 13.98
C ASN A 201 -10.24 9.33 14.21
N HIS A 202 -10.46 10.54 14.77
CA HIS A 202 -11.81 11.10 14.87
C HIS A 202 -12.47 11.32 13.50
N SER A 203 -11.72 11.86 12.54
CA SER A 203 -12.22 12.09 11.18
C SER A 203 -12.56 10.78 10.47
N ILE A 204 -11.72 9.75 10.59
CA ILE A 204 -11.96 8.40 10.07
C ILE A 204 -13.25 7.84 10.68
N ARG A 205 -13.41 7.94 12.00
CA ARG A 205 -14.60 7.46 12.71
C ARG A 205 -15.88 8.10 12.19
N LEU A 206 -15.86 9.42 11.97
CA LEU A 206 -17.02 10.13 11.41
C LEU A 206 -17.38 9.63 10.00
N LEU A 207 -16.39 9.49 9.12
CA LEU A 207 -16.59 9.02 7.75
C LEU A 207 -17.13 7.58 7.71
N VAL A 208 -16.57 6.69 8.52
CA VAL A 208 -17.00 5.29 8.58
C VAL A 208 -18.43 5.21 9.13
N ASN A 209 -18.72 5.88 10.25
CA ASN A 209 -20.05 5.82 10.88
C ASN A 209 -21.14 6.42 10.01
N ASP A 210 -20.87 7.52 9.26
CA ASP A 210 -21.84 8.09 8.32
C ASP A 210 -22.09 7.17 7.11
N SER A 211 -21.15 6.31 6.79
CA SER A 211 -21.26 5.38 5.66
C SER A 211 -22.00 4.09 5.98
N VAL A 212 -22.21 3.76 7.27
CA VAL A 212 -22.95 2.56 7.72
C VAL A 212 -24.44 2.72 7.46
N ILE A 213 -25.10 1.65 6.95
CA ILE A 213 -26.54 1.59 6.63
C ILE A 213 -27.22 0.35 7.24
#